data_8f434013b716be1d12d75244cd1d2560
#
_entry.id   8f434013b716be1d12d75244cd1d2560
#
_cell.length_a   1.000
_cell.length_b   1.000
_cell.length_c   1.000
_cell.angle_alpha   90.00
_cell.angle_beta   90.00
_cell.angle_gamma   90.00
#
_symmetry.space_group_name_H-M   'P 1'
#
loop_
_entity.id
_entity.type
_entity.pdbx_description
1 polymer ?
#
loop_
_entity_poly.entity_id
_entity_poly.type
_entity_poly.pdbx_seq_one_letter_code
_entity_poly.pdbx_strand_id
1 'polypeptide(L)'
;KEQHPSATMKNQIKSLFNMMLDYALEYELVDRNYSRTFNLTEETVKEIQSVKKEHIAFTDEEMDLLWANVSSKQGIDIMLIQCYSGWRPQELGLLELKDVDLENWTFRGGMKTDAGENRVVPIHSRIQDLVLRKYQEAEALGSPYLLNWTDPNNRNKKNLKLTYARYQKAFERIRDELKLNPNH
;
A
#
# COMPACT_ATOMS: atom_id res chain seq x y z
N LYS A 1 -15.33 28.60 13.98
CA LYS A 1 -15.97 27.75 12.92
C LYS A 1 -16.16 26.39 13.53
N GLU A 2 -17.40 25.97 13.75
CA GLU A 2 -17.70 24.58 14.13
C GLU A 2 -17.21 23.66 13.00
N GLN A 3 -16.26 22.79 13.32
CA GLN A 3 -15.81 21.77 12.39
C GLN A 3 -16.76 20.57 12.49
N HIS A 4 -17.66 20.46 11.53
CA HIS A 4 -18.49 19.25 11.41
C HIS A 4 -17.62 18.06 10.92
N PRO A 5 -17.76 16.88 11.50
CA PRO A 5 -17.03 15.69 11.05
C PRO A 5 -17.43 15.33 9.62
N SER A 6 -16.45 14.88 8.82
CA SER A 6 -16.70 14.40 7.46
C SER A 6 -17.61 13.17 7.46
N ALA A 7 -18.26 12.87 6.34
CA ALA A 7 -19.13 11.70 6.19
C ALA A 7 -18.39 10.38 6.51
N THR A 8 -17.14 10.25 6.09
CA THR A 8 -16.28 9.11 6.42
C THR A 8 -16.04 9.01 7.93
N MET A 9 -15.77 10.13 8.61
CA MET A 9 -15.58 10.16 10.06
C MET A 9 -16.86 9.79 10.80
N LYS A 10 -18.03 10.27 10.37
CA LYS A 10 -19.33 9.88 10.93
C LYS A 10 -19.55 8.37 10.85
N ASN A 11 -19.20 7.76 9.71
CA ASN A 11 -19.30 6.31 9.53
C ASN A 11 -18.33 5.54 10.44
N GLN A 12 -17.09 6.01 10.59
CA GLN A 12 -16.11 5.40 11.52
C GLN A 12 -16.56 5.49 12.97
N ILE A 13 -17.09 6.66 13.39
CA ILE A 13 -17.65 6.87 14.73
C ILE A 13 -18.81 5.88 14.96
N LYS A 14 -19.75 5.76 14.00
CA LYS A 14 -20.85 4.79 14.13
C LYS A 14 -20.33 3.36 14.27
N SER A 15 -19.33 2.96 13.49
CA SER A 15 -18.72 1.63 13.57
C SER A 15 -18.06 1.39 14.94
N LEU A 16 -17.39 2.40 15.48
CA LEU A 16 -16.81 2.34 16.82
C LEU A 16 -17.87 2.14 17.90
N PHE A 17 -18.96 2.93 17.87
CA PHE A 17 -20.06 2.78 18.81
C PHE A 17 -20.73 1.40 18.68
N ASN A 18 -20.90 0.88 17.45
CA ASN A 18 -21.42 -0.47 17.26
C ASN A 18 -20.56 -1.52 18.00
N MET A 19 -19.23 -1.46 17.82
CA MET A 19 -18.32 -2.41 18.49
C MET A 19 -18.31 -2.24 20.00
N MET A 20 -18.29 -1.00 20.52
CA MET A 20 -18.32 -0.73 21.96
C MET A 20 -19.61 -1.23 22.63
N LEU A 21 -20.77 -1.00 21.98
CA LEU A 21 -22.05 -1.42 22.53
C LEU A 21 -22.32 -2.91 22.33
N ASP A 22 -21.75 -3.54 21.29
CA ASP A 22 -21.75 -5.01 21.15
C ASP A 22 -20.96 -5.65 22.29
N TYR A 23 -19.77 -5.12 22.61
CA TYR A 23 -18.98 -5.55 23.76
C TYR A 23 -19.76 -5.36 25.08
N ALA A 24 -20.35 -4.19 25.30
CA ALA A 24 -21.13 -3.91 26.49
C ALA A 24 -22.37 -4.85 26.65
N LEU A 25 -22.97 -5.24 25.52
CA LEU A 25 -24.05 -6.22 25.49
C LEU A 25 -23.56 -7.63 25.86
N GLU A 26 -22.39 -8.04 25.36
CA GLU A 26 -21.78 -9.34 25.67
C GLU A 26 -21.48 -9.49 27.17
N TYR A 27 -21.10 -8.38 27.83
CA TYR A 27 -20.84 -8.34 29.28
C TYR A 27 -22.04 -7.90 30.13
N GLU A 28 -23.24 -7.92 29.55
CA GLU A 28 -24.51 -7.59 30.25
C GLU A 28 -24.52 -6.19 30.91
N LEU A 29 -23.69 -5.25 30.36
CA LEU A 29 -23.63 -3.87 30.86
C LEU A 29 -24.75 -2.99 30.28
N VAL A 30 -25.37 -3.42 29.17
CA VAL A 30 -26.51 -2.79 28.51
C VAL A 30 -27.47 -3.86 27.98
N ASP A 31 -28.77 -3.53 27.94
CA ASP A 31 -29.79 -4.47 27.49
C ASP A 31 -29.88 -4.58 25.94
N ARG A 32 -29.36 -3.59 25.23
CA ARG A 32 -29.35 -3.61 23.76
C ARG A 32 -28.34 -2.62 23.18
N ASN A 33 -27.88 -2.91 21.96
CA ASN A 33 -27.01 -2.00 21.22
C ASN A 33 -27.84 -0.93 20.51
N TYR A 34 -27.93 0.26 21.12
CA TYR A 34 -28.69 1.41 20.57
C TYR A 34 -28.07 1.96 19.28
N SER A 35 -26.78 1.82 19.06
CA SER A 35 -26.15 2.32 17.83
C SER A 35 -26.59 1.58 16.56
N ARG A 36 -27.14 0.37 16.71
CA ARG A 36 -27.70 -0.40 15.60
C ARG A 36 -29.14 0.01 15.24
N THR A 37 -29.78 0.81 16.09
CA THR A 37 -31.18 1.22 15.90
C THR A 37 -31.36 2.42 14.96
N PHE A 38 -30.30 3.12 14.62
CA PHE A 38 -30.31 4.22 13.67
C PHE A 38 -29.35 3.99 12.52
N ASN A 39 -29.65 4.56 11.37
CA ASN A 39 -28.79 4.58 10.21
C ASN A 39 -28.19 5.99 10.00
N LEU A 40 -27.08 6.05 9.26
CA LEU A 40 -26.61 7.31 8.76
C LEU A 40 -27.65 7.91 7.82
N THR A 41 -27.74 9.25 7.77
CA THR A 41 -28.65 9.91 6.84
C THR A 41 -28.33 9.55 5.40
N GLU A 42 -29.36 9.51 4.53
CA GLU A 42 -29.15 9.23 3.10
C GLU A 42 -28.12 10.17 2.47
N GLU A 43 -28.13 11.42 2.89
CA GLU A 43 -27.18 12.43 2.46
C GLU A 43 -25.74 12.06 2.81
N THR A 44 -25.49 11.61 4.06
CA THR A 44 -24.18 11.12 4.49
C THR A 44 -23.75 9.88 3.72
N VAL A 45 -24.68 8.95 3.44
CA VAL A 45 -24.41 7.75 2.65
C VAL A 45 -24.04 8.10 1.21
N LYS A 46 -24.77 9.02 0.58
CA LYS A 46 -24.46 9.53 -0.77
C LYS A 46 -23.10 10.23 -0.81
N GLU A 47 -22.79 11.04 0.21
CA GLU A 47 -21.48 11.70 0.33
C GLU A 47 -20.33 10.65 0.44
N ILE A 48 -20.50 9.60 1.26
CA ILE A 48 -19.52 8.51 1.36
C ILE A 48 -19.33 7.81 0.01
N GLN A 49 -20.42 7.54 -0.71
CA GLN A 49 -20.37 6.89 -2.02
C GLN A 49 -19.70 7.78 -3.07
N SER A 50 -19.95 9.09 -3.06
CA SER A 50 -19.36 10.04 -4.00
C SER A 50 -17.84 10.23 -3.80
N VAL A 51 -17.36 10.06 -2.58
CA VAL A 51 -15.92 10.15 -2.23
C VAL A 51 -15.18 8.83 -2.50
N LYS A 52 -15.93 7.73 -2.70
CA LYS A 52 -15.34 6.42 -2.99
C LYS A 52 -14.73 6.46 -4.39
N LYS A 53 -13.43 6.77 -4.44
CA LYS A 53 -12.67 6.69 -5.71
C LYS A 53 -12.71 5.28 -6.23
N GLU A 54 -13.11 5.13 -7.48
CA GLU A 54 -12.98 3.87 -8.20
C GLU A 54 -11.50 3.71 -8.54
N HIS A 55 -10.85 2.72 -7.93
CA HIS A 55 -9.46 2.41 -8.26
C HIS A 55 -9.42 1.62 -9.56
N ILE A 56 -8.75 2.19 -10.55
CA ILE A 56 -8.63 1.62 -11.89
C ILE A 56 -7.24 0.99 -12.02
N ALA A 57 -7.14 -0.16 -12.67
CA ALA A 57 -5.85 -0.76 -13.00
C ALA A 57 -5.13 0.06 -14.08
N PHE A 58 -3.81 0.01 -14.13
CA PHE A 58 -3.04 0.60 -15.23
C PHE A 58 -3.46 -0.02 -16.56
N THR A 59 -3.58 0.82 -17.59
CA THR A 59 -3.77 0.36 -18.97
C THR A 59 -2.45 -0.18 -19.54
N ASP A 60 -2.52 -0.90 -20.68
CA ASP A 60 -1.31 -1.40 -21.34
C ASP A 60 -0.39 -0.24 -21.79
N GLU A 61 -0.95 0.86 -22.27
CA GLU A 61 -0.20 2.06 -22.66
C GLU A 61 0.50 2.72 -21.48
N GLU A 62 -0.15 2.78 -20.32
CA GLU A 62 0.45 3.29 -19.08
C GLU A 62 1.56 2.37 -18.58
N MET A 63 1.37 1.05 -18.67
CA MET A 63 2.42 0.08 -18.35
C MET A 63 3.62 0.22 -19.29
N ASP A 64 3.42 0.40 -20.59
CA ASP A 64 4.49 0.64 -21.56
C ASP A 64 5.23 1.95 -21.26
N LEU A 65 4.50 2.99 -20.85
CA LEU A 65 5.08 4.26 -20.43
C LEU A 65 5.94 4.12 -19.18
N LEU A 66 5.50 3.33 -18.19
CA LEU A 66 6.31 3.01 -17.01
C LEU A 66 7.59 2.27 -17.39
N TRP A 67 7.49 1.24 -18.23
CA TRP A 67 8.66 0.49 -18.74
C TRP A 67 9.66 1.38 -19.50
N ALA A 68 9.18 2.28 -20.35
CA ALA A 68 10.03 3.20 -21.08
C ALA A 68 10.80 4.17 -20.17
N ASN A 69 10.30 4.45 -18.97
CA ASN A 69 10.88 5.38 -18.01
C ASN A 69 11.58 4.72 -16.83
N VAL A 70 11.67 3.40 -16.76
CA VAL A 70 12.18 2.67 -15.58
C VAL A 70 13.62 3.03 -15.20
N SER A 71 14.45 3.38 -16.15
CA SER A 71 15.86 3.76 -15.93
C SER A 71 16.05 5.26 -15.69
N SER A 72 15.06 6.08 -16.03
CA SER A 72 15.18 7.55 -15.97
C SER A 72 14.56 8.17 -14.72
N LYS A 73 13.64 7.47 -14.05
CA LYS A 73 12.89 7.99 -12.91
C LYS A 73 12.93 7.02 -11.74
N GLN A 74 13.45 7.50 -10.60
CA GLN A 74 13.52 6.73 -9.36
C GLN A 74 12.12 6.35 -8.85
N GLY A 75 11.93 5.05 -8.58
CA GLY A 75 10.71 4.49 -8.00
C GLY A 75 9.80 3.80 -8.99
N ILE A 76 9.98 3.97 -10.31
CA ILE A 76 9.20 3.24 -11.32
C ILE A 76 9.50 1.75 -11.26
N ASP A 77 10.75 1.37 -11.03
CA ASP A 77 11.15 -0.03 -10.81
C ASP A 77 10.38 -0.67 -9.63
N ILE A 78 10.18 0.07 -8.54
CA ILE A 78 9.41 -0.37 -7.37
C ILE A 78 7.93 -0.51 -7.73
N MET A 79 7.36 0.45 -8.48
CA MET A 79 5.98 0.37 -8.97
C MET A 79 5.76 -0.86 -9.85
N LEU A 80 6.67 -1.13 -10.78
CA LEU A 80 6.61 -2.31 -11.64
C LEU A 80 6.71 -3.61 -10.83
N ILE A 81 7.64 -3.69 -9.88
CA ILE A 81 7.73 -4.85 -8.97
C ILE A 81 6.39 -5.05 -8.24
N GLN A 82 5.76 -3.99 -7.76
CA GLN A 82 4.45 -4.09 -7.10
C GLN A 82 3.37 -4.58 -8.06
N CYS A 83 3.27 -4.00 -9.26
CA CYS A 83 2.25 -4.38 -10.25
C CYS A 83 2.32 -5.87 -10.61
N TYR A 84 3.53 -6.41 -10.80
CA TYR A 84 3.73 -7.80 -11.20
C TYR A 84 3.75 -8.82 -10.04
N SER A 85 3.83 -8.36 -8.79
CA SER A 85 3.84 -9.23 -7.61
C SER A 85 2.57 -9.18 -6.78
N GLY A 86 1.75 -8.14 -6.94
CA GLY A 86 0.53 -7.94 -6.17
C GLY A 86 0.75 -7.70 -4.67
N TRP A 87 1.98 -7.34 -4.26
CA TRP A 87 2.26 -6.97 -2.88
C TRP A 87 1.56 -5.65 -2.51
N ARG A 88 1.04 -5.57 -1.28
CA ARG A 88 0.65 -4.27 -0.74
C ARG A 88 1.90 -3.41 -0.52
N PRO A 89 1.83 -2.07 -0.69
CA PRO A 89 3.01 -1.20 -0.53
C PRO A 89 3.75 -1.38 0.80
N GLN A 90 3.02 -1.59 1.89
CA GLN A 90 3.61 -1.85 3.20
C GLN A 90 4.36 -3.19 3.27
N GLU A 91 3.77 -4.25 2.73
CA GLU A 91 4.36 -5.59 2.69
C GLU A 91 5.61 -5.59 1.82
N LEU A 92 5.53 -4.94 0.65
CA LEU A 92 6.64 -4.81 -0.28
C LEU A 92 7.86 -4.11 0.37
N GLY A 93 7.61 -3.03 1.14
CA GLY A 93 8.67 -2.31 1.86
C GLY A 93 9.27 -3.08 3.05
N LEU A 94 8.68 -4.22 3.43
CA LEU A 94 9.16 -5.08 4.51
C LEU A 94 9.92 -6.31 4.03
N LEU A 95 9.91 -6.61 2.72
CA LEU A 95 10.67 -7.73 2.18
C LEU A 95 12.16 -7.56 2.48
N GLU A 96 12.73 -8.57 3.12
CA GLU A 96 14.17 -8.64 3.39
C GLU A 96 14.86 -9.48 2.30
N LEU A 97 16.17 -9.37 2.19
CA LEU A 97 16.96 -10.17 1.24
C LEU A 97 16.78 -11.67 1.45
N LYS A 98 16.63 -12.11 2.71
CA LYS A 98 16.36 -13.52 3.07
C LYS A 98 15.02 -14.05 2.57
N ASP A 99 14.09 -13.13 2.24
CA ASP A 99 12.75 -13.44 1.76
C ASP A 99 12.69 -13.57 0.23
N VAL A 100 13.82 -13.40 -0.44
CA VAL A 100 13.96 -13.45 -1.90
C VAL A 100 14.75 -14.70 -2.28
N ASP A 101 14.10 -15.62 -2.94
CA ASP A 101 14.75 -16.80 -3.54
C ASP A 101 15.01 -16.51 -5.02
N LEU A 102 16.28 -16.20 -5.34
CA LEU A 102 16.71 -15.92 -6.72
C LEU A 102 16.93 -17.20 -7.56
N GLU A 103 17.01 -18.38 -6.93
CA GLU A 103 17.13 -19.65 -7.64
C GLU A 103 15.76 -20.08 -8.18
N ASN A 104 14.73 -20.02 -7.32
CA ASN A 104 13.35 -20.40 -7.67
C ASN A 104 12.49 -19.22 -8.11
N TRP A 105 13.03 -18.01 -8.09
CA TRP A 105 12.35 -16.76 -8.43
C TRP A 105 11.06 -16.57 -7.65
N THR A 106 11.17 -16.57 -6.33
CA THR A 106 10.02 -16.36 -5.45
C THR A 106 10.31 -15.34 -4.34
N PHE A 107 9.27 -14.67 -3.91
CA PHE A 107 9.24 -13.90 -2.67
C PHE A 107 8.52 -14.71 -1.59
N ARG A 108 8.93 -14.55 -0.33
CA ARG A 108 8.21 -15.06 0.83
C ARG A 108 7.89 -13.91 1.77
N GLY A 109 6.64 -13.79 2.22
CA GLY A 109 6.25 -12.72 3.15
C GLY A 109 4.74 -12.58 3.31
N GLY A 110 4.31 -11.43 3.80
CA GLY A 110 2.91 -11.09 4.09
C GLY A 110 2.66 -10.84 5.57
N MET A 111 1.66 -9.99 5.90
CA MET A 111 1.51 -9.48 7.27
C MET A 111 0.09 -9.42 7.81
N LYS A 112 -0.93 -9.44 6.97
CA LYS A 112 -2.23 -8.89 7.42
C LYS A 112 -3.27 -9.91 7.87
N THR A 113 -3.13 -11.15 7.50
CA THR A 113 -4.09 -12.23 7.83
C THR A 113 -3.34 -13.54 7.91
N ASP A 114 -3.85 -14.50 8.70
CA ASP A 114 -3.27 -15.84 8.79
C ASP A 114 -3.06 -16.48 7.41
N ALA A 115 -3.98 -16.27 6.48
CA ALA A 115 -3.88 -16.75 5.09
C ALA A 115 -2.87 -15.95 4.24
N GLY A 116 -2.49 -14.75 4.64
CA GLY A 116 -1.53 -13.89 3.94
C GLY A 116 -0.12 -13.94 4.50
N GLU A 117 0.04 -14.49 5.69
CA GLU A 117 1.32 -14.61 6.36
C GLU A 117 2.17 -15.71 5.70
N ASN A 118 3.46 -15.44 5.52
CA ASN A 118 4.42 -16.38 4.91
C ASN A 118 4.02 -16.91 3.52
N ARG A 119 3.20 -16.18 2.78
CA ARG A 119 2.83 -16.58 1.41
C ARG A 119 4.05 -16.55 0.49
N VAL A 120 4.09 -17.51 -0.43
CA VAL A 120 5.09 -17.55 -1.50
C VAL A 120 4.47 -16.92 -2.75
N VAL A 121 5.15 -15.92 -3.30
CA VAL A 121 4.72 -15.19 -4.51
C VAL A 121 5.78 -15.36 -5.58
N PRO A 122 5.46 -15.93 -6.76
CA PRO A 122 6.43 -16.07 -7.84
C PRO A 122 6.84 -14.69 -8.38
N ILE A 123 8.12 -14.53 -8.72
CA ILE A 123 8.67 -13.35 -9.37
C ILE A 123 8.46 -13.50 -10.86
N HIS A 124 7.55 -12.70 -11.41
CA HIS A 124 7.24 -12.72 -12.83
C HIS A 124 8.48 -12.44 -13.68
N SER A 125 8.67 -13.15 -14.79
CA SER A 125 9.87 -13.06 -15.65
C SER A 125 10.22 -11.64 -16.11
N ARG A 126 9.22 -10.80 -16.38
CA ARG A 126 9.42 -9.39 -16.79
C ARG A 126 10.12 -8.53 -15.72
N ILE A 127 10.03 -8.88 -14.44
CA ILE A 127 10.62 -8.08 -13.34
C ILE A 127 11.84 -8.74 -12.69
N GLN A 128 12.29 -9.90 -13.16
CA GLN A 128 13.44 -10.58 -12.58
C GLN A 128 14.69 -9.70 -12.56
N ASP A 129 14.99 -9.01 -13.67
CA ASP A 129 16.13 -8.10 -13.75
C ASP A 129 15.99 -6.89 -12.81
N LEU A 130 14.76 -6.40 -12.58
CA LEU A 130 14.50 -5.33 -11.63
C LEU A 130 14.77 -5.81 -10.20
N VAL A 131 14.27 -6.99 -9.86
CA VAL A 131 14.45 -7.60 -8.53
C VAL A 131 15.93 -7.89 -8.29
N LEU A 132 16.63 -8.48 -9.25
CA LEU A 132 18.07 -8.76 -9.14
C LEU A 132 18.88 -7.48 -8.89
N ARG A 133 18.59 -6.40 -9.63
CA ARG A 133 19.23 -5.10 -9.41
C ARG A 133 18.96 -4.57 -8.00
N LYS A 134 17.72 -4.64 -7.50
CA LYS A 134 17.38 -4.20 -6.15
C LYS A 134 18.06 -5.04 -5.08
N TYR A 135 18.19 -6.33 -5.31
CA TYR A 135 18.91 -7.23 -4.43
C TYR A 135 20.40 -6.83 -4.31
N GLN A 136 21.06 -6.65 -5.45
CA GLN A 136 22.46 -6.22 -5.50
C GLN A 136 22.69 -4.81 -4.91
N GLU A 137 21.76 -3.87 -5.17
CA GLU A 137 21.77 -2.55 -4.54
C GLU A 137 21.70 -2.64 -3.00
N ALA A 138 20.82 -3.50 -2.48
CA ALA A 138 20.65 -3.71 -1.05
C ALA A 138 21.90 -4.32 -0.41
N GLU A 139 22.51 -5.33 -1.06
CA GLU A 139 23.79 -5.91 -0.61
C GLU A 139 24.91 -4.86 -0.57
N ALA A 140 25.04 -4.07 -1.63
CA ALA A 140 26.06 -2.99 -1.69
C ALA A 140 25.85 -1.90 -0.63
N LEU A 141 24.60 -1.68 -0.20
CA LEU A 141 24.24 -0.74 0.87
C LEU A 141 24.38 -1.36 2.27
N GLY A 142 24.59 -2.68 2.39
CA GLY A 142 24.54 -3.41 3.66
C GLY A 142 23.15 -3.35 4.30
N SER A 143 22.09 -3.23 3.50
CA SER A 143 20.71 -3.17 3.98
C SER A 143 20.11 -4.57 4.02
N PRO A 144 19.39 -4.96 5.09
CA PRO A 144 18.67 -6.22 5.10
C PRO A 144 17.40 -6.19 4.21
N TYR A 145 16.90 -5.01 3.83
CA TYR A 145 15.67 -4.84 3.07
C TYR A 145 15.94 -4.83 1.56
N LEU A 146 15.11 -5.53 0.80
CA LEU A 146 15.18 -5.58 -0.67
C LEU A 146 15.04 -4.18 -1.28
N LEU A 147 14.05 -3.40 -0.80
CA LEU A 147 13.74 -2.10 -1.36
C LEU A 147 14.24 -0.99 -0.45
N ASN A 148 15.14 -0.19 -1.00
CA ASN A 148 15.74 0.94 -0.33
C ASN A 148 15.43 2.23 -1.09
N TRP A 149 15.27 3.32 -0.34
CA TRP A 149 15.12 4.65 -0.91
C TRP A 149 16.34 5.48 -0.59
N THR A 150 17.18 5.69 -1.60
CA THR A 150 18.37 6.53 -1.49
C THR A 150 18.00 7.95 -1.90
N ASP A 151 18.15 8.89 -0.96
CA ASP A 151 18.05 10.32 -1.26
C ASP A 151 19.47 10.85 -1.47
N PRO A 152 19.80 11.40 -2.64
CA PRO A 152 21.15 11.99 -2.91
C PRO A 152 21.54 13.06 -1.89
N ASN A 153 20.55 13.74 -1.29
CA ASN A 153 20.78 14.78 -0.30
C ASN A 153 20.88 14.24 1.13
N ASN A 154 20.59 12.98 1.37
CA ASN A 154 20.69 12.36 2.69
C ASN A 154 22.12 11.92 2.97
N ARG A 155 22.90 12.81 3.56
CA ARG A 155 24.30 12.55 3.97
C ARG A 155 24.43 11.45 5.03
N ASN A 156 23.38 11.20 5.81
CA ASN A 156 23.29 10.12 6.78
C ASN A 156 22.59 8.93 6.12
N LYS A 157 23.33 7.97 5.60
CA LYS A 157 22.83 6.71 5.02
C LYS A 157 22.05 5.80 6.03
N LYS A 158 21.52 6.38 7.10
CA LYS A 158 20.69 5.72 8.10
C LYS A 158 19.23 5.77 7.62
N ASN A 159 18.51 4.67 7.74
CA ASN A 159 17.10 4.52 7.32
C ASN A 159 16.86 4.54 5.80
N LEU A 160 17.54 3.66 5.11
CA LEU A 160 17.35 3.48 3.66
C LEU A 160 16.06 2.74 3.32
N LYS A 161 15.46 2.01 4.26
CA LYS A 161 14.24 1.24 4.06
C LYS A 161 13.16 2.06 3.37
N LEU A 162 12.52 1.47 2.36
CA LEU A 162 11.34 2.04 1.74
C LEU A 162 10.17 2.07 2.74
N THR A 163 9.71 3.26 3.10
CA THR A 163 8.51 3.44 3.93
C THR A 163 7.29 3.67 3.05
N TYR A 164 6.09 3.35 3.57
CA TYR A 164 4.83 3.62 2.87
C TYR A 164 4.71 5.10 2.44
N ALA A 165 5.05 6.04 3.32
CA ALA A 165 4.98 7.46 3.01
C ALA A 165 5.93 7.89 1.88
N ARG A 166 7.14 7.30 1.81
CA ARG A 166 8.09 7.54 0.70
C ARG A 166 7.57 6.94 -0.59
N TYR A 167 7.05 5.73 -0.54
CA TYR A 167 6.45 5.08 -1.69
C TYR A 167 5.26 5.88 -2.24
N GLN A 168 4.33 6.31 -1.39
CA GLN A 168 3.17 7.10 -1.78
C GLN A 168 3.59 8.40 -2.47
N LYS A 169 4.54 9.16 -1.89
CA LYS A 169 5.05 10.38 -2.50
C LYS A 169 5.71 10.14 -3.85
N ALA A 170 6.45 9.03 -3.99
CA ALA A 170 7.06 8.66 -5.26
C ALA A 170 6.00 8.31 -6.31
N PHE A 171 4.99 7.54 -5.91
CA PHE A 171 3.86 7.18 -6.76
C PHE A 171 3.11 8.43 -7.26
N GLU A 172 2.72 9.33 -6.36
CA GLU A 172 2.02 10.58 -6.70
C GLU A 172 2.86 11.43 -7.69
N ARG A 173 4.15 11.60 -7.41
CA ARG A 173 5.06 12.31 -8.30
C ARG A 173 5.14 11.68 -9.69
N ILE A 174 5.34 10.36 -9.77
CA ILE A 174 5.46 9.64 -11.04
C ILE A 174 4.14 9.72 -11.82
N ARG A 175 3.01 9.51 -11.14
CA ARG A 175 1.68 9.65 -11.73
C ARG A 175 1.50 11.03 -12.39
N ASP A 176 1.84 12.09 -11.66
CA ASP A 176 1.65 13.46 -12.14
C ASP A 176 2.64 13.81 -13.26
N GLU A 177 3.91 13.41 -13.16
CA GLU A 177 4.93 13.63 -14.19
C GLU A 177 4.65 12.88 -15.49
N LEU A 178 4.15 11.64 -15.40
CA LEU A 178 3.81 10.83 -16.56
C LEU A 178 2.35 11.02 -17.01
N LYS A 179 1.58 11.85 -16.31
CA LYS A 179 0.16 12.13 -16.58
C LYS A 179 -0.69 10.85 -16.62
N LEU A 180 -0.39 9.92 -15.71
CA LEU A 180 -1.19 8.70 -15.55
C LEU A 180 -2.57 9.05 -14.99
N ASN A 181 -3.52 8.11 -15.13
CA ASN A 181 -4.86 8.32 -14.60
C ASN A 181 -4.84 8.62 -13.08
N PRO A 182 -5.47 9.69 -12.60
CA PRO A 182 -5.45 10.06 -11.18
C PRO A 182 -6.20 9.09 -10.25
N ASN A 183 -6.90 8.11 -10.81
CA ASN A 183 -7.68 7.11 -10.06
C ASN A 183 -6.91 5.79 -9.80
N HIS A 184 -5.62 5.77 -10.11
CA HIS A 184 -4.75 4.65 -9.73
C HIS A 184 -4.41 4.67 -8.25
#